data_85002f40a2cd2bb866ff0e39a3f4d3a3
#
_entry.id   85002f40a2cd2bb866ff0e39a3f4d3a3
#
_cell.length_a   1.000
_cell.length_b   1.000
_cell.length_c   1.000
_cell.angle_alpha   90.00
_cell.angle_beta   90.00
_cell.angle_gamma   90.00
#
_symmetry.space_group_name_H-M   'P 1'
#
loop_
_entity.id
_entity.type
_entity.pdbx_description
1 polymer ?
#
loop_
_entity_poly.entity_id
_entity_poly.type
_entity_poly.pdbx_seq_one_letter_code
_entity_poly.pdbx_strand_id
1 'polypeptide(L)'
;MPFVASLVATVMFLCADLGAQPTLRIAFMTDLHYSEGSSSVTDLSRCIKDINSLEDVDFVLIGGDLTDFGTDEELASVKKMLDSLRYEYYVVAGNHDAKWSESGCNTFKEVFGYDHFDFSAKGWRFIGCNCGPDMRMAPALLPRESMEWLEGLEPEGKTVFINHYPQDSSVLNYFDVTKELKRLGTRLVVGGHWHTNNILEYEGLPGVLCRSTLSAGRNPGYNIIELKEDSASISERRLYGSTTVQFEPWFSRPLPEVDASVVRDADGLPESYPWMRYDVNDDADGKGVRELWKIKEDSNIASGFARRGDRAWYATTSGSVRCISLKDGHRIWYKNFGGRIFSTPAVQGKTLVFGCADGFIYALDSRNGALRWEYQASKSVLASPVIWNGLVYIGSSDGRFRALDLKDGSLVWEYAPVEGFVECRPYVDDSQVVFGTWSNRLYSLDSRDGSLQWIWKCEKPSRMYSPAAVWPVKSDGKIFIAVPDRCLYVLDSSDGKEIKRFEKSARESVGISPDGRTVYCKSMWHTLTAVDAASLEVPWKVETGTGYDISPTSISCVGNKVIMPTDKGNVVAFDASSGSRLWARKVSNALINPIEAWETSKGSFLLVSTMDGVVSLIQIEKK
;
A
#
# COMPACT_ATOMS: atom_id res chain seq x y z
N MET A 1 60.00 -22.13 -73.20
CA MET A 1 60.14 -22.44 -71.78
C MET A 1 59.42 -21.34 -71.02
N PRO A 2 58.24 -21.58 -70.43
CA PRO A 2 57.59 -20.59 -69.59
C PRO A 2 57.83 -20.93 -68.11
N PHE A 3 58.13 -19.90 -67.36
CA PHE A 3 58.27 -19.91 -65.92
C PHE A 3 56.92 -20.10 -65.27
N VAL A 4 56.78 -21.11 -64.40
CA VAL A 4 55.66 -21.30 -63.51
C VAL A 4 55.95 -20.56 -62.18
N ALA A 5 55.23 -19.50 -61.91
CA ALA A 5 55.24 -18.82 -60.59
C ALA A 5 54.23 -19.46 -59.66
N SER A 6 54.70 -20.07 -58.58
CA SER A 6 53.92 -20.65 -57.54
C SER A 6 53.40 -19.55 -56.55
N LEU A 7 52.11 -19.35 -56.50
CA LEU A 7 51.49 -18.42 -55.58
C LEU A 7 51.18 -19.17 -54.24
N VAL A 8 51.98 -18.88 -53.21
CA VAL A 8 51.67 -19.36 -51.83
C VAL A 8 50.67 -18.40 -51.20
N ALA A 9 49.45 -18.81 -51.11
CA ALA A 9 48.38 -18.07 -50.34
C ALA A 9 48.57 -18.35 -48.85
N THR A 10 49.07 -17.36 -48.12
CA THR A 10 49.09 -17.37 -46.64
C THR A 10 47.68 -17.06 -46.15
N VAL A 11 46.94 -18.07 -45.68
CA VAL A 11 45.66 -17.87 -44.97
C VAL A 11 46.01 -17.42 -43.55
N MET A 12 45.86 -16.13 -43.26
CA MET A 12 45.81 -15.62 -41.88
C MET A 12 44.48 -16.00 -41.28
N PHE A 13 44.47 -16.98 -40.38
CA PHE A 13 43.38 -17.15 -39.42
C PHE A 13 43.43 -15.97 -38.46
N LEU A 14 42.52 -14.99 -38.64
CA LEU A 14 42.14 -14.07 -37.58
C LEU A 14 41.36 -14.91 -36.53
N CYS A 15 42.05 -15.37 -35.50
CA CYS A 15 41.39 -15.71 -34.26
C CYS A 15 40.77 -14.40 -33.73
N ALA A 16 39.49 -14.20 -33.96
CA ALA A 16 38.74 -13.27 -33.15
C ALA A 16 38.84 -13.79 -31.71
N ASP A 17 39.57 -13.09 -30.89
CA ASP A 17 39.53 -13.26 -29.45
C ASP A 17 38.07 -13.02 -29.04
N LEU A 18 37.30 -14.08 -28.88
CA LEU A 18 36.02 -14.06 -28.20
C LEU A 18 36.34 -13.80 -26.73
N GLY A 19 36.71 -12.54 -26.43
CA GLY A 19 36.94 -12.08 -25.07
C GLY A 19 35.67 -12.40 -24.25
N ALA A 20 35.84 -13.18 -23.19
CA ALA A 20 34.77 -13.43 -22.22
C ALA A 20 34.14 -12.09 -21.89
N GLN A 21 32.81 -11.98 -22.02
CA GLN A 21 32.10 -10.76 -21.66
C GLN A 21 32.42 -10.40 -20.21
N PRO A 22 32.69 -9.11 -19.91
CA PRO A 22 33.10 -8.72 -18.57
C PRO A 22 32.01 -9.07 -17.56
N THR A 23 32.38 -9.74 -16.47
CA THR A 23 31.49 -10.02 -15.37
C THR A 23 30.97 -8.70 -14.78
N LEU A 24 29.67 -8.58 -14.63
CA LEU A 24 29.03 -7.47 -13.92
C LEU A 24 28.91 -7.85 -12.45
N ARG A 25 29.45 -7.02 -11.56
CA ARG A 25 29.48 -7.27 -10.12
C ARG A 25 28.77 -6.19 -9.34
N ILE A 26 27.72 -6.57 -8.61
CA ILE A 26 26.77 -5.68 -7.96
C ILE A 26 26.77 -5.97 -6.46
N ALA A 27 26.86 -4.93 -5.63
CA ALA A 27 26.52 -5.06 -4.22
C ALA A 27 25.01 -4.86 -4.05
N PHE A 28 24.33 -5.84 -3.43
CA PHE A 28 22.90 -5.80 -3.20
C PHE A 28 22.60 -5.71 -1.70
N MET A 29 22.02 -4.60 -1.29
CA MET A 29 21.50 -4.38 0.06
C MET A 29 19.97 -4.36 0.04
N THR A 30 19.32 -4.75 1.14
CA THR A 30 17.86 -4.67 1.30
C THR A 30 17.50 -4.67 2.78
N ASP A 31 16.30 -4.25 3.11
CA ASP A 31 15.77 -4.27 4.48
C ASP A 31 16.75 -3.58 5.44
N LEU A 32 17.06 -2.32 5.15
CA LEU A 32 17.98 -1.49 5.91
C LEU A 32 17.36 -1.07 7.25
N HIS A 33 16.04 -0.85 7.27
CA HIS A 33 15.24 -0.43 8.42
C HIS A 33 15.93 0.67 9.24
N TYR A 34 16.40 1.71 8.54
CA TYR A 34 17.02 2.83 9.21
C TYR A 34 16.06 3.44 10.25
N SER A 35 16.54 3.54 11.47
CA SER A 35 15.83 4.24 12.54
C SER A 35 16.87 4.89 13.44
N GLU A 36 16.74 6.18 13.68
CA GLU A 36 17.72 6.94 14.48
C GLU A 36 17.89 6.36 15.87
N GLY A 37 19.15 6.24 16.32
CA GLY A 37 19.48 5.67 17.62
C GLY A 37 19.42 4.15 17.73
N SER A 38 19.01 3.44 16.65
CA SER A 38 19.01 1.97 16.61
C SER A 38 20.33 1.40 16.07
N SER A 39 20.49 0.07 16.20
CA SER A 39 21.64 -0.64 15.63
C SER A 39 21.68 -0.61 14.11
N SER A 40 20.55 -0.35 13.43
CA SER A 40 20.49 -0.30 11.96
C SER A 40 21.40 0.77 11.36
N VAL A 41 21.56 1.91 12.03
CA VAL A 41 22.48 2.98 11.63
C VAL A 41 23.93 2.48 11.59
N THR A 42 24.34 1.75 12.63
CA THR A 42 25.69 1.17 12.71
C THR A 42 25.89 0.06 11.68
N ASP A 43 24.89 -0.81 11.52
CA ASP A 43 24.93 -1.92 10.57
C ASP A 43 25.07 -1.41 9.13
N LEU A 44 24.22 -0.43 8.74
CA LEU A 44 24.30 0.22 7.43
C LEU A 44 25.65 0.92 7.20
N SER A 45 26.16 1.68 8.20
CA SER A 45 27.46 2.35 8.11
C SER A 45 28.60 1.36 7.85
N ARG A 46 28.55 0.20 8.52
CA ARG A 46 29.55 -0.87 8.33
C ARG A 46 29.45 -1.50 6.95
N CYS A 47 28.24 -1.77 6.43
CA CYS A 47 28.04 -2.29 5.09
C CYS A 47 28.57 -1.30 4.03
N ILE A 48 28.24 -0.01 4.14
CA ILE A 48 28.73 1.03 3.24
C ILE A 48 30.26 1.11 3.25
N LYS A 49 30.87 1.10 4.43
CA LYS A 49 32.34 1.14 4.57
C LYS A 49 33.00 -0.07 3.90
N ASP A 50 32.43 -1.26 4.08
CA ASP A 50 32.94 -2.48 3.47
C ASP A 50 32.78 -2.46 1.94
N ILE A 51 31.61 -2.05 1.42
CA ILE A 51 31.37 -1.87 -0.03
C ILE A 51 32.38 -0.88 -0.62
N ASN A 52 32.63 0.25 0.05
CA ASN A 52 33.58 1.25 -0.40
C ASN A 52 35.04 0.76 -0.41
N SER A 53 35.36 -0.33 0.31
CA SER A 53 36.68 -0.95 0.31
C SER A 53 36.91 -1.93 -0.86
N LEU A 54 35.83 -2.37 -1.53
CA LEU A 54 35.90 -3.22 -2.72
C LEU A 54 36.31 -2.38 -3.94
N GLU A 55 37.10 -2.92 -4.84
CA GLU A 55 37.56 -2.20 -6.06
C GLU A 55 36.83 -2.63 -7.33
N ASP A 56 36.09 -3.73 -7.24
CA ASP A 56 35.52 -4.44 -8.40
C ASP A 56 33.96 -4.48 -8.40
N VAL A 57 33.32 -3.56 -7.69
CA VAL A 57 31.85 -3.36 -7.74
C VAL A 57 31.54 -2.35 -8.86
N ASP A 58 30.57 -2.67 -9.70
CA ASP A 58 30.12 -1.76 -10.77
C ASP A 58 29.13 -0.71 -10.24
N PHE A 59 28.17 -1.13 -9.44
CA PHE A 59 27.17 -0.27 -8.77
C PHE A 59 26.50 -1.00 -7.61
N VAL A 60 25.64 -0.30 -6.88
CA VAL A 60 24.90 -0.83 -5.74
C VAL A 60 23.40 -0.83 -6.05
N LEU A 61 22.71 -1.93 -5.76
CA LEU A 61 21.25 -2.01 -5.78
C LEU A 61 20.70 -2.13 -4.36
N ILE A 62 19.58 -1.47 -4.11
CA ILE A 62 18.92 -1.47 -2.79
C ILE A 62 17.46 -1.88 -2.95
N GLY A 63 17.12 -3.04 -2.40
CA GLY A 63 15.88 -3.76 -2.60
C GLY A 63 14.72 -3.37 -1.68
N GLY A 64 14.69 -2.13 -1.16
CA GLY A 64 13.58 -1.62 -0.36
C GLY A 64 13.72 -1.78 1.15
N ASP A 65 12.70 -1.33 1.89
CA ASP A 65 12.69 -1.18 3.34
C ASP A 65 13.92 -0.40 3.82
N LEU A 66 14.07 0.82 3.26
CA LEU A 66 15.18 1.73 3.58
C LEU A 66 15.06 2.23 5.01
N THR A 67 13.83 2.50 5.43
CA THR A 67 13.47 3.10 6.72
C THR A 67 12.65 2.13 7.56
N ASP A 68 12.50 2.43 8.86
CA ASP A 68 11.63 1.62 9.73
C ASP A 68 10.16 2.09 9.67
N PHE A 69 9.91 3.39 9.41
CA PHE A 69 8.56 3.97 9.35
C PHE A 69 8.28 4.90 8.17
N GLY A 70 9.20 5.10 7.24
CA GLY A 70 8.98 5.97 6.09
C GLY A 70 8.75 7.44 6.46
N THR A 71 9.30 7.91 7.57
CA THR A 71 9.24 9.34 7.91
C THR A 71 10.16 10.16 7.01
N ASP A 72 9.85 11.44 6.82
CA ASP A 72 10.66 12.33 6.00
C ASP A 72 12.09 12.42 6.53
N GLU A 73 12.25 12.47 7.85
CA GLU A 73 13.54 12.52 8.53
C GLU A 73 14.34 11.21 8.33
N GLU A 74 13.69 10.04 8.42
CA GLU A 74 14.37 8.75 8.16
C GLU A 74 14.81 8.66 6.70
N LEU A 75 13.96 9.03 5.74
CA LEU A 75 14.30 9.05 4.31
C LEU A 75 15.47 9.98 4.00
N ALA A 76 15.46 11.19 4.55
CA ALA A 76 16.56 12.15 4.39
C ALA A 76 17.87 11.63 5.00
N SER A 77 17.79 10.99 6.16
CA SER A 77 18.94 10.45 6.89
C SER A 77 19.56 9.24 6.18
N VAL A 78 18.74 8.29 5.74
CA VAL A 78 19.24 7.13 4.99
C VAL A 78 19.83 7.55 3.64
N LYS A 79 19.22 8.52 2.95
CA LYS A 79 19.77 9.12 1.72
C LYS A 79 21.17 9.67 1.94
N LYS A 80 21.35 10.46 3.01
CA LYS A 80 22.67 11.03 3.37
C LYS A 80 23.71 9.94 3.63
N MET A 81 23.33 8.82 4.22
CA MET A 81 24.24 7.68 4.42
C MET A 81 24.59 7.02 3.09
N LEU A 82 23.59 6.76 2.24
CA LEU A 82 23.80 6.14 0.92
C LEU A 82 24.64 7.00 0.00
N ASP A 83 24.54 8.33 0.09
CA ASP A 83 25.40 9.28 -0.66
C ASP A 83 26.89 9.20 -0.27
N SER A 84 27.23 8.49 0.79
CA SER A 84 28.63 8.18 1.14
C SER A 84 29.20 6.95 0.41
N LEU A 85 28.38 6.23 -0.34
CA LEU A 85 28.85 5.19 -1.27
C LEU A 85 29.71 5.83 -2.36
N ARG A 86 30.84 5.22 -2.67
CA ARG A 86 31.69 5.65 -3.78
C ARG A 86 31.19 5.21 -5.16
N TYR A 87 30.21 4.29 -5.16
CA TYR A 87 29.58 3.74 -6.35
C TYR A 87 28.21 4.36 -6.57
N GLU A 88 27.80 4.43 -7.84
CA GLU A 88 26.42 4.74 -8.18
C GLU A 88 25.47 3.74 -7.55
N TYR A 89 24.31 4.18 -7.10
CA TYR A 89 23.33 3.29 -6.48
C TYR A 89 21.90 3.57 -6.94
N TYR A 90 21.10 2.53 -6.97
CA TYR A 90 19.69 2.58 -7.33
C TYR A 90 18.85 1.92 -6.26
N VAL A 91 17.70 2.52 -5.95
CA VAL A 91 16.83 2.10 -4.85
C VAL A 91 15.39 1.85 -5.33
N VAL A 92 14.71 0.91 -4.72
CA VAL A 92 13.25 0.79 -4.77
C VAL A 92 12.69 0.96 -3.36
N ALA A 93 11.45 1.45 -3.23
CA ALA A 93 10.79 1.51 -1.94
C ALA A 93 10.28 0.12 -1.52
N GLY A 94 10.34 -0.16 -0.22
CA GLY A 94 9.70 -1.32 0.39
C GLY A 94 8.40 -0.95 1.11
N ASN A 95 7.84 -1.93 1.84
CA ASN A 95 6.60 -1.67 2.56
C ASN A 95 6.78 -0.75 3.78
N HIS A 96 7.93 -0.74 4.41
CA HIS A 96 8.21 0.18 5.50
C HIS A 96 8.34 1.62 5.01
N ASP A 97 8.78 1.83 3.79
CA ASP A 97 8.87 3.16 3.17
C ASP A 97 7.50 3.69 2.69
N ALA A 98 6.53 2.81 2.44
CA ALA A 98 5.24 3.16 1.85
C ALA A 98 4.06 3.11 2.84
N LYS A 99 3.91 2.03 3.62
CA LYS A 99 2.73 1.79 4.49
C LYS A 99 2.55 2.85 5.57
N TRP A 100 3.66 3.29 6.17
CA TRP A 100 3.66 4.19 7.33
C TRP A 100 4.29 5.55 7.00
N SER A 101 4.44 5.81 5.71
CA SER A 101 4.96 7.10 5.24
C SER A 101 4.05 8.24 5.62
N GLU A 102 4.58 9.21 6.32
CA GLU A 102 3.84 10.44 6.69
C GLU A 102 3.57 11.37 5.50
N SER A 103 4.20 11.10 4.33
CA SER A 103 3.97 11.80 3.06
C SER A 103 3.22 10.96 2.03
N GLY A 104 2.77 9.74 2.38
CA GLY A 104 2.21 8.82 1.39
C GLY A 104 3.21 8.39 0.33
N CYS A 105 4.46 8.20 0.72
CA CYS A 105 5.59 7.87 -0.15
C CYS A 105 5.97 8.95 -1.20
N ASN A 106 5.47 10.19 -1.07
CA ASN A 106 5.87 11.30 -1.95
C ASN A 106 7.32 11.70 -1.71
N THR A 107 7.75 11.82 -0.45
CA THR A 107 9.11 12.20 -0.06
C THR A 107 10.15 11.23 -0.61
N PHE A 108 9.82 9.96 -0.81
CA PHE A 108 10.73 9.01 -1.46
C PHE A 108 11.16 9.50 -2.85
N LYS A 109 10.18 9.88 -3.68
CA LYS A 109 10.46 10.40 -5.02
C LYS A 109 11.19 11.75 -5.00
N GLU A 110 10.86 12.61 -4.05
CA GLU A 110 11.54 13.90 -3.88
C GLU A 110 13.01 13.72 -3.47
N VAL A 111 13.29 12.78 -2.56
CA VAL A 111 14.63 12.50 -2.03
C VAL A 111 15.51 11.77 -3.02
N PHE A 112 15.00 10.77 -3.74
CA PHE A 112 15.77 9.95 -4.67
C PHE A 112 15.64 10.39 -6.13
N GLY A 113 14.67 11.26 -6.48
CA GLY A 113 14.44 11.79 -7.81
C GLY A 113 13.58 10.89 -8.72
N TYR A 114 13.24 9.68 -8.29
CA TYR A 114 12.44 8.71 -9.05
C TYR A 114 11.69 7.75 -8.09
N ASP A 115 10.70 7.04 -8.59
CA ASP A 115 9.98 5.93 -7.92
C ASP A 115 10.11 4.59 -8.68
N HIS A 116 10.72 4.63 -9.86
CA HIS A 116 11.11 3.47 -10.67
C HIS A 116 12.34 3.83 -11.50
N PHE A 117 13.11 2.82 -11.93
CA PHE A 117 14.29 3.02 -12.76
C PHE A 117 14.38 1.96 -13.86
N ASP A 118 15.06 2.34 -14.95
CA ASP A 118 15.41 1.50 -16.08
C ASP A 118 16.76 1.95 -16.63
N PHE A 119 17.76 1.07 -16.59
CA PHE A 119 19.09 1.34 -17.12
C PHE A 119 19.79 0.05 -17.58
N SER A 120 20.82 0.19 -18.40
CA SER A 120 21.61 -0.94 -18.90
C SER A 120 23.09 -0.83 -18.52
N ALA A 121 23.69 -1.97 -18.15
CA ALA A 121 25.11 -2.08 -17.85
C ALA A 121 25.67 -3.41 -18.34
N LYS A 122 26.79 -3.40 -19.06
CA LYS A 122 27.51 -4.58 -19.53
C LYS A 122 26.63 -5.67 -20.17
N GLY A 123 25.62 -5.27 -20.96
CA GLY A 123 24.72 -6.19 -21.67
C GLY A 123 23.53 -6.73 -20.85
N TRP A 124 23.32 -6.24 -19.64
CA TRP A 124 22.17 -6.49 -18.81
C TRP A 124 21.35 -5.21 -18.61
N ARG A 125 20.03 -5.34 -18.61
CA ARG A 125 19.08 -4.27 -18.26
C ARG A 125 18.59 -4.46 -16.84
N PHE A 126 18.40 -3.37 -16.11
CA PHE A 126 17.93 -3.34 -14.73
C PHE A 126 16.67 -2.50 -14.66
N ILE A 127 15.57 -3.12 -14.25
CA ILE A 127 14.27 -2.46 -14.06
C ILE A 127 13.89 -2.58 -12.59
N GLY A 128 13.60 -1.46 -11.93
CA GLY A 128 13.17 -1.43 -10.54
C GLY A 128 11.86 -0.70 -10.37
N CYS A 129 10.94 -1.28 -9.60
CA CYS A 129 9.63 -0.69 -9.29
C CYS A 129 9.33 -0.73 -7.81
N ASN A 130 8.62 0.28 -7.33
CA ASN A 130 7.94 0.22 -6.05
C ASN A 130 6.73 -0.73 -6.15
N CYS A 131 6.63 -1.72 -5.27
CA CYS A 131 5.49 -2.61 -5.13
C CYS A 131 4.88 -2.56 -3.71
N GLY A 132 5.31 -1.59 -2.90
CA GLY A 132 4.73 -1.37 -1.59
C GLY A 132 3.26 -0.97 -1.69
N PRO A 133 2.42 -1.34 -0.73
CA PRO A 133 1.04 -0.89 -0.72
C PRO A 133 1.01 0.63 -0.54
N ASP A 134 0.23 1.30 -1.39
CA ASP A 134 -0.01 2.73 -1.24
C ASP A 134 -0.72 2.99 0.08
N MET A 135 0.06 3.35 1.13
CA MET A 135 -0.46 3.75 2.43
C MET A 135 -1.61 2.91 2.96
N ARG A 136 -1.44 1.74 3.35
CA ARG A 136 -2.36 0.98 4.22
C ARG A 136 -1.74 -0.37 4.53
N MET A 137 -2.16 -1.01 5.58
CA MET A 137 -1.78 -2.39 5.91
C MET A 137 -2.41 -3.38 4.92
N ALA A 138 -2.17 -3.16 3.63
CA ALA A 138 -2.68 -3.96 2.53
C ALA A 138 -1.58 -4.90 2.00
N PRO A 139 -1.92 -5.96 1.28
CA PRO A 139 -0.98 -6.72 0.47
C PRO A 139 -0.27 -5.81 -0.53
N ALA A 140 0.92 -6.20 -0.97
CA ALA A 140 1.64 -5.48 -2.00
C ALA A 140 0.83 -5.44 -3.31
N LEU A 141 1.00 -4.38 -4.05
CA LEU A 141 0.41 -4.17 -5.37
C LEU A 141 1.38 -3.32 -6.18
N LEU A 142 1.72 -3.74 -7.38
CA LEU A 142 2.42 -2.85 -8.30
C LEU A 142 1.41 -1.78 -8.76
N PRO A 143 1.65 -0.47 -8.47
CA PRO A 143 0.71 0.59 -8.80
C PRO A 143 0.36 0.63 -10.29
N ARG A 144 -0.84 1.11 -10.63
CA ARG A 144 -1.28 1.24 -12.03
C ARG A 144 -0.31 2.04 -12.87
N GLU A 145 0.20 3.14 -12.32
CA GLU A 145 1.17 4.00 -13.01
C GLU A 145 2.47 3.25 -13.32
N SER A 146 2.91 2.39 -12.41
CA SER A 146 4.09 1.53 -12.63
C SER A 146 3.80 0.41 -13.64
N MET A 147 2.58 -0.14 -13.64
CA MET A 147 2.16 -1.11 -14.65
C MET A 147 2.11 -0.49 -16.05
N GLU A 148 1.49 0.67 -16.20
CA GLU A 148 1.44 1.39 -17.48
C GLU A 148 2.85 1.75 -17.98
N TRP A 149 3.73 2.13 -17.07
CA TRP A 149 5.14 2.37 -17.40
C TRP A 149 5.84 1.10 -17.89
N LEU A 150 5.69 -0.05 -17.19
CA LEU A 150 6.24 -1.35 -17.63
C LEU A 150 5.69 -1.78 -19.00
N GLU A 151 4.38 -1.65 -19.21
CA GLU A 151 3.71 -1.96 -20.48
C GLU A 151 4.25 -1.10 -21.64
N GLY A 152 4.66 0.13 -21.34
CA GLY A 152 5.27 1.06 -22.31
C GLY A 152 6.73 0.83 -22.62
N LEU A 153 7.44 -0.03 -21.87
CA LEU A 153 8.84 -0.36 -22.14
C LEU A 153 8.97 -1.32 -23.32
N GLU A 154 9.94 -1.08 -24.20
CA GLU A 154 10.28 -2.01 -25.26
C GLU A 154 11.10 -3.19 -24.73
N PRO A 155 10.88 -4.41 -25.21
CA PRO A 155 11.72 -5.55 -24.88
C PRO A 155 13.16 -5.30 -25.35
N GLU A 156 14.11 -5.34 -24.43
CA GLU A 156 15.52 -5.10 -24.75
C GLU A 156 16.43 -5.98 -23.89
N GLY A 157 17.11 -6.95 -24.53
CA GLY A 157 18.19 -7.71 -23.89
C GLY A 157 17.75 -8.63 -22.74
N LYS A 158 18.70 -8.83 -21.83
CA LYS A 158 18.57 -9.67 -20.64
C LYS A 158 18.24 -8.78 -19.46
N THR A 159 17.06 -8.95 -18.87
CA THR A 159 16.57 -8.07 -17.81
C THR A 159 16.69 -8.72 -16.43
N VAL A 160 17.15 -7.93 -15.45
CA VAL A 160 17.00 -8.20 -14.01
C VAL A 160 15.94 -7.26 -13.47
N PHE A 161 14.91 -7.81 -12.84
CA PHE A 161 13.86 -7.03 -12.22
C PHE A 161 14.08 -6.93 -10.71
N ILE A 162 13.99 -5.73 -10.16
CA ILE A 162 14.16 -5.43 -8.75
C ILE A 162 12.85 -4.92 -8.17
N ASN A 163 12.33 -5.61 -7.17
CA ASN A 163 11.26 -5.12 -6.31
C ASN A 163 11.53 -5.57 -4.87
N HIS A 164 10.71 -5.13 -3.93
CA HIS A 164 10.93 -5.48 -2.53
C HIS A 164 10.30 -6.84 -2.17
N TYR A 165 9.04 -7.06 -2.55
CA TYR A 165 8.29 -8.28 -2.25
C TYR A 165 8.65 -9.46 -3.15
N PRO A 166 8.46 -10.72 -2.69
CA PRO A 166 8.45 -11.86 -3.60
C PRO A 166 7.36 -11.67 -4.65
N GLN A 167 7.66 -12.03 -5.91
CA GLN A 167 6.75 -11.88 -7.04
C GLN A 167 5.75 -13.04 -7.10
N ASP A 168 5.02 -13.27 -6.00
CA ASP A 168 4.01 -14.31 -5.81
C ASP A 168 2.69 -13.72 -5.32
N SER A 169 1.83 -14.53 -4.73
CA SER A 169 0.54 -14.09 -4.16
C SER A 169 0.63 -13.04 -3.04
N SER A 170 1.84 -12.66 -2.61
CA SER A 170 2.07 -11.51 -1.75
C SER A 170 1.85 -10.18 -2.49
N VAL A 171 1.94 -10.19 -3.83
CA VAL A 171 1.65 -9.06 -4.72
C VAL A 171 0.33 -9.32 -5.44
N LEU A 172 -0.70 -8.52 -5.19
CA LEU A 172 -2.07 -8.80 -5.64
C LEU A 172 -2.23 -8.94 -7.16
N ASN A 173 -1.46 -8.20 -7.93
CA ASN A 173 -1.45 -8.23 -9.40
C ASN A 173 -0.23 -8.97 -9.99
N TYR A 174 0.35 -9.92 -9.24
CA TYR A 174 1.59 -10.58 -9.64
C TYR A 174 1.52 -11.30 -10.99
N PHE A 175 0.35 -11.78 -11.42
CA PHE A 175 0.18 -12.39 -12.74
C PHE A 175 0.42 -11.39 -13.87
N ASP A 176 -0.23 -10.22 -13.78
CA ASP A 176 -0.07 -9.15 -14.78
C ASP A 176 1.39 -8.68 -14.81
N VAL A 177 2.00 -8.48 -13.63
CA VAL A 177 3.41 -8.13 -13.50
C VAL A 177 4.31 -9.20 -14.13
N THR A 178 4.12 -10.47 -13.77
CA THR A 178 4.93 -11.59 -14.29
C THR A 178 4.82 -11.70 -15.81
N LYS A 179 3.63 -11.46 -16.37
CA LYS A 179 3.42 -11.42 -17.81
C LYS A 179 4.30 -10.35 -18.47
N GLU A 180 4.29 -9.14 -17.93
CA GLU A 180 5.11 -8.04 -18.46
C GLU A 180 6.61 -8.29 -18.27
N LEU A 181 7.02 -8.86 -17.14
CA LEU A 181 8.42 -9.24 -16.91
C LEU A 181 8.91 -10.25 -17.95
N LYS A 182 8.12 -11.25 -18.29
CA LYS A 182 8.45 -12.21 -19.34
C LYS A 182 8.53 -11.53 -20.71
N ARG A 183 7.59 -10.63 -21.05
CA ARG A 183 7.64 -9.83 -22.28
C ARG A 183 8.93 -9.01 -22.39
N LEU A 184 9.39 -8.45 -21.27
CA LEU A 184 10.60 -7.65 -21.20
C LEU A 184 11.91 -8.47 -21.14
N GLY A 185 11.85 -9.79 -21.32
CA GLY A 185 13.04 -10.66 -21.34
C GLY A 185 13.70 -10.84 -19.97
N THR A 186 12.92 -10.73 -18.88
CA THR A 186 13.43 -10.91 -17.51
C THR A 186 14.02 -12.31 -17.33
N ARG A 187 15.23 -12.38 -16.79
CA ARG A 187 15.98 -13.61 -16.51
C ARG A 187 16.11 -13.88 -15.01
N LEU A 188 16.00 -12.83 -14.18
CA LEU A 188 16.13 -12.92 -12.73
C LEU A 188 15.26 -11.84 -12.06
N VAL A 189 14.54 -12.23 -11.02
CA VAL A 189 13.84 -11.31 -10.11
C VAL A 189 14.59 -11.29 -8.78
N VAL A 190 14.92 -10.10 -8.28
CA VAL A 190 15.68 -9.93 -7.04
C VAL A 190 14.88 -9.07 -6.05
N GLY A 191 14.72 -9.56 -4.83
CA GLY A 191 13.96 -8.86 -3.78
C GLY A 191 14.54 -9.00 -2.38
N GLY A 192 13.80 -8.49 -1.39
CA GLY A 192 14.09 -8.54 0.04
C GLY A 192 12.94 -9.11 0.87
N HIS A 193 12.44 -8.33 1.83
CA HIS A 193 11.24 -8.55 2.62
C HIS A 193 11.28 -9.69 3.64
N TRP A 194 11.88 -10.82 3.35
CA TRP A 194 11.97 -11.96 4.29
C TRP A 194 13.22 -11.93 5.16
N HIS A 195 14.12 -10.97 4.97
CA HIS A 195 15.38 -10.80 5.71
C HIS A 195 16.34 -12.00 5.63
N THR A 196 16.09 -12.95 4.74
CA THR A 196 16.88 -14.17 4.56
C THR A 196 17.09 -14.50 3.10
N ASN A 197 18.20 -15.15 2.79
CA ASN A 197 18.50 -15.62 1.44
C ASN A 197 17.57 -16.80 1.07
N ASN A 198 16.81 -16.69 -0.03
CA ASN A 198 15.91 -17.72 -0.53
C ASN A 198 15.99 -17.81 -2.05
N ILE A 199 15.87 -19.02 -2.57
CA ILE A 199 15.75 -19.29 -4.01
C ILE A 199 14.28 -19.58 -4.29
N LEU A 200 13.71 -18.85 -5.23
CA LEU A 200 12.31 -18.91 -5.60
C LEU A 200 12.16 -19.07 -7.12
N GLU A 201 10.95 -19.33 -7.54
CA GLU A 201 10.54 -19.36 -8.94
C GLU A 201 9.15 -18.77 -9.08
N TYR A 202 8.98 -17.88 -10.05
CA TYR A 202 7.75 -17.13 -10.31
C TYR A 202 7.23 -17.45 -11.71
N GLU A 203 6.36 -18.45 -11.82
CA GLU A 203 5.81 -18.90 -13.11
C GLU A 203 6.91 -19.19 -14.17
N GLY A 204 8.00 -19.85 -13.77
CA GLY A 204 9.17 -20.13 -14.61
C GLY A 204 10.24 -19.05 -14.63
N LEU A 205 10.02 -17.88 -14.02
CA LEU A 205 11.06 -16.87 -13.83
C LEU A 205 11.91 -17.21 -12.60
N PRO A 206 13.24 -17.33 -12.74
CA PRO A 206 14.12 -17.46 -11.58
C PRO A 206 13.99 -16.24 -10.64
N GLY A 207 13.88 -16.50 -9.35
CA GLY A 207 13.80 -15.46 -8.34
C GLY A 207 14.68 -15.72 -7.14
N VAL A 208 15.09 -14.64 -6.49
CA VAL A 208 15.82 -14.68 -5.23
C VAL A 208 15.31 -13.61 -4.28
N LEU A 209 15.23 -13.95 -3.00
CA LEU A 209 15.16 -12.96 -1.94
C LEU A 209 16.50 -12.93 -1.23
N CYS A 210 16.95 -11.75 -0.89
CA CYS A 210 18.23 -11.51 -0.25
C CYS A 210 18.08 -11.18 1.23
N ARG A 211 19.11 -11.47 2.00
CA ARG A 211 19.15 -11.14 3.42
C ARG A 211 19.12 -9.64 3.66
N SER A 212 18.54 -9.24 4.81
CA SER A 212 18.64 -7.88 5.36
C SER A 212 20.10 -7.49 5.70
N THR A 213 20.39 -6.18 5.65
CA THR A 213 21.65 -5.64 6.15
C THR A 213 21.77 -5.73 7.67
N LEU A 214 20.66 -5.87 8.38
CA LEU A 214 20.61 -5.85 9.84
C LEU A 214 21.37 -7.01 10.48
N SER A 215 21.98 -6.72 11.61
CA SER A 215 22.57 -7.76 12.48
C SER A 215 21.52 -8.67 13.09
N ALA A 216 20.40 -8.14 13.59
CA ALA A 216 19.25 -8.88 14.15
C ALA A 216 19.66 -10.10 15.01
N GLY A 217 20.61 -9.92 15.92
CA GLY A 217 21.19 -11.00 16.74
C GLY A 217 22.21 -11.90 16.01
N ARG A 218 22.58 -11.53 14.77
CA ARG A 218 23.63 -12.14 13.95
C ARG A 218 24.67 -11.06 13.59
N ASN A 219 25.32 -11.18 12.43
CA ASN A 219 26.23 -10.17 11.93
C ASN A 219 25.58 -9.41 10.75
N PRO A 220 25.78 -8.08 10.64
CA PRO A 220 25.31 -7.34 9.49
C PRO A 220 26.00 -7.83 8.22
N GLY A 221 25.37 -7.56 7.09
CA GLY A 221 25.94 -7.97 5.81
C GLY A 221 25.01 -7.69 4.62
N TYR A 222 25.42 -8.12 3.46
CA TYR A 222 24.74 -7.92 2.19
C TYR A 222 25.09 -9.03 1.20
N ASN A 223 24.56 -8.98 -0.02
CA ASN A 223 24.88 -9.94 -1.06
C ASN A 223 25.75 -9.31 -2.17
N ILE A 224 26.60 -10.11 -2.80
CA ILE A 224 27.28 -9.80 -4.06
C ILE A 224 26.61 -10.63 -5.15
N ILE A 225 26.10 -9.96 -6.18
CA ILE A 225 25.53 -10.56 -7.38
C ILE A 225 26.54 -10.43 -8.49
N GLU A 226 26.91 -11.53 -9.11
CA GLU A 226 27.79 -11.59 -10.28
C GLU A 226 26.97 -12.11 -11.46
N LEU A 227 26.86 -11.29 -12.51
CA LEU A 227 26.21 -11.65 -13.76
C LEU A 227 27.27 -11.86 -14.84
N LYS A 228 27.20 -13.00 -15.50
CA LYS A 228 27.96 -13.35 -16.69
C LYS A 228 27.00 -13.38 -17.87
N GLU A 229 27.49 -13.78 -19.05
CA GLU A 229 26.70 -13.76 -20.27
C GLU A 229 25.29 -14.37 -20.12
N ASP A 230 25.18 -15.58 -19.57
CA ASP A 230 23.92 -16.30 -19.40
C ASP A 230 23.79 -16.97 -18.02
N SER A 231 24.43 -16.44 -17.02
CA SER A 231 24.39 -17.03 -15.68
C SER A 231 24.52 -15.97 -14.58
N ALA A 232 24.01 -16.30 -13.42
CA ALA A 232 24.21 -15.51 -12.21
C ALA A 232 24.77 -16.36 -11.07
N SER A 233 25.60 -15.73 -10.25
CA SER A 233 25.99 -16.27 -8.94
C SER A 233 25.75 -15.20 -7.87
N ILE A 234 25.28 -15.63 -6.69
CA ILE A 234 25.01 -14.73 -5.56
C ILE A 234 25.65 -15.30 -4.33
N SER A 235 26.55 -14.53 -3.73
CA SER A 235 27.26 -14.87 -2.50
C SER A 235 26.90 -13.90 -1.37
N GLU A 236 26.92 -14.39 -0.15
CA GLU A 236 26.70 -13.55 1.01
C GLU A 236 28.02 -12.98 1.54
N ARG A 237 27.99 -11.72 1.97
CA ARG A 237 29.09 -11.04 2.62
C ARG A 237 28.68 -10.61 4.04
N ARG A 238 29.38 -11.12 5.09
CA ARG A 238 29.10 -10.84 6.50
C ARG A 238 30.26 -10.14 7.19
N LEU A 239 29.91 -9.22 8.11
CA LEU A 239 30.85 -8.35 8.78
C LEU A 239 31.02 -8.77 10.26
N TYR A 240 32.11 -9.46 10.57
CA TYR A 240 32.46 -9.95 11.92
C TYR A 240 33.43 -8.97 12.60
N GLY A 241 32.93 -8.09 13.46
CA GLY A 241 33.79 -7.07 14.09
C GLY A 241 34.53 -6.23 13.04
N SER A 242 35.86 -6.36 12.97
CA SER A 242 36.71 -5.70 11.97
C SER A 242 36.99 -6.57 10.72
N THR A 243 36.50 -7.80 10.68
CA THR A 243 36.75 -8.75 9.59
C THR A 243 35.50 -8.94 8.77
N THR A 244 35.62 -9.00 7.45
CA THR A 244 34.55 -9.36 6.54
C THR A 244 34.84 -10.71 5.88
N VAL A 245 33.82 -11.55 5.77
CA VAL A 245 33.89 -12.86 5.11
C VAL A 245 32.86 -12.88 3.98
N GLN A 246 33.33 -13.18 2.77
CA GLN A 246 32.47 -13.55 1.65
C GLN A 246 32.38 -15.07 1.61
N PHE A 247 31.15 -15.57 1.60
CA PHE A 247 30.88 -17.00 1.55
C PHE A 247 30.83 -17.49 0.10
N GLU A 248 30.92 -18.80 -0.11
CA GLU A 248 30.64 -19.42 -1.39
C GLU A 248 29.23 -19.05 -1.88
N PRO A 249 29.01 -18.99 -3.19
CA PRO A 249 27.70 -18.65 -3.72
C PRO A 249 26.60 -19.61 -3.23
N TRP A 250 25.54 -19.06 -2.66
CA TRP A 250 24.34 -19.80 -2.27
C TRP A 250 23.34 -19.96 -3.42
N PHE A 251 23.51 -19.14 -4.49
CA PHE A 251 22.81 -19.26 -5.75
C PHE A 251 23.85 -19.23 -6.88
N SER A 252 23.81 -20.20 -7.77
CA SER A 252 24.68 -20.24 -8.95
C SER A 252 24.04 -21.13 -10.00
N ARG A 253 23.55 -20.51 -11.08
CA ARG A 253 22.93 -21.25 -12.19
C ARG A 253 22.88 -20.45 -13.49
N PRO A 254 22.69 -21.14 -14.65
CA PRO A 254 22.32 -20.49 -15.90
C PRO A 254 21.00 -19.74 -15.77
N LEU A 255 20.88 -18.64 -16.50
CA LEU A 255 19.67 -17.82 -16.65
C LEU A 255 19.22 -17.86 -18.12
N PRO A 256 18.58 -18.96 -18.56
CA PRO A 256 18.13 -19.11 -19.95
C PRO A 256 17.00 -18.12 -20.26
N GLU A 257 16.70 -17.97 -21.54
CA GLU A 257 15.51 -17.27 -21.98
C GLU A 257 14.25 -17.94 -21.45
N VAL A 258 13.35 -17.12 -20.91
CA VAL A 258 12.09 -17.61 -20.35
C VAL A 258 11.01 -17.53 -21.42
N ASP A 259 10.26 -18.61 -21.61
CA ASP A 259 9.16 -18.67 -22.56
C ASP A 259 8.03 -17.72 -22.14
N ALA A 260 7.90 -16.61 -22.88
CA ALA A 260 6.88 -15.60 -22.64
C ALA A 260 5.45 -16.08 -22.94
N SER A 261 5.28 -17.22 -23.66
CA SER A 261 3.97 -17.79 -23.96
C SER A 261 3.37 -18.56 -22.78
N VAL A 262 4.18 -18.97 -21.81
CA VAL A 262 3.74 -19.67 -20.60
C VAL A 262 3.32 -18.63 -19.57
N VAL A 263 2.10 -18.13 -19.70
CA VAL A 263 1.48 -17.21 -18.73
C VAL A 263 0.19 -17.85 -18.24
N ARG A 264 0.05 -17.96 -16.93
CA ARG A 264 -1.26 -18.24 -16.33
C ARG A 264 -2.03 -16.94 -16.26
N ASP A 265 -3.26 -16.95 -16.73
CA ASP A 265 -4.22 -15.89 -16.43
C ASP A 265 -5.02 -16.24 -15.17
N ALA A 266 -5.80 -15.28 -14.68
CA ALA A 266 -6.61 -15.48 -13.48
C ALA A 266 -7.63 -16.63 -13.62
N ASP A 267 -8.02 -17.01 -14.84
CA ASP A 267 -8.96 -18.09 -15.11
C ASP A 267 -8.31 -19.48 -15.02
N GLY A 268 -6.98 -19.56 -15.18
CA GLY A 268 -6.18 -20.79 -15.04
C GLY A 268 -5.67 -21.08 -13.63
N LEU A 269 -6.14 -20.35 -12.62
CA LEU A 269 -5.67 -20.50 -11.24
C LEU A 269 -6.07 -21.82 -10.59
N PRO A 270 -5.18 -22.44 -9.79
CA PRO A 270 -5.50 -23.61 -9.00
C PRO A 270 -6.71 -23.36 -8.07
N GLU A 271 -7.45 -24.43 -7.74
CA GLU A 271 -8.52 -24.39 -6.74
C GLU A 271 -8.05 -23.87 -5.36
N SER A 272 -6.74 -23.86 -5.12
CA SER A 272 -6.12 -23.27 -3.91
C SER A 272 -6.24 -21.74 -3.82
N TYR A 273 -6.68 -21.07 -4.90
CA TYR A 273 -6.92 -19.61 -4.91
C TYR A 273 -8.41 -19.28 -5.15
N PRO A 274 -9.36 -19.80 -4.36
CA PRO A 274 -10.79 -19.61 -4.59
C PRO A 274 -11.21 -18.13 -4.52
N TRP A 275 -10.46 -17.31 -3.77
CA TRP A 275 -10.72 -15.88 -3.64
C TRP A 275 -10.39 -15.05 -4.89
N MET A 276 -9.66 -15.60 -5.86
CA MET A 276 -9.34 -14.93 -7.13
C MET A 276 -10.36 -15.24 -8.24
N ARG A 277 -11.30 -16.15 -8.00
CA ARG A 277 -12.29 -16.57 -8.99
C ARG A 277 -13.49 -15.65 -9.02
N TYR A 278 -14.02 -15.41 -10.22
CA TYR A 278 -15.20 -14.59 -10.44
C TYR A 278 -16.52 -15.36 -10.48
N ASP A 279 -16.50 -16.69 -10.46
CA ASP A 279 -17.69 -17.56 -10.43
C ASP A 279 -18.61 -17.31 -9.22
N VAL A 280 -18.06 -16.75 -8.13
CA VAL A 280 -18.86 -16.28 -6.99
C VAL A 280 -19.92 -15.23 -7.38
N ASN A 281 -19.74 -14.55 -8.51
CA ASN A 281 -20.68 -13.53 -9.01
C ASN A 281 -21.98 -14.14 -9.54
N ASP A 282 -21.94 -15.35 -10.09
CA ASP A 282 -23.14 -16.05 -10.58
C ASP A 282 -24.12 -16.33 -9.42
N ASP A 283 -23.61 -16.74 -8.24
CA ASP A 283 -24.42 -16.90 -7.04
C ASP A 283 -25.00 -15.55 -6.56
N ALA A 284 -24.23 -14.49 -6.60
CA ALA A 284 -24.68 -13.14 -6.25
C ALA A 284 -25.79 -12.64 -7.21
N ASP A 285 -25.61 -12.82 -8.52
CA ASP A 285 -26.57 -12.46 -9.55
C ASP A 285 -27.89 -13.25 -9.37
N GLY A 286 -27.81 -14.54 -9.07
CA GLY A 286 -28.96 -15.39 -8.73
C GLY A 286 -29.72 -14.95 -7.49
N LYS A 287 -29.09 -14.18 -6.61
CA LYS A 287 -29.67 -13.58 -5.40
C LYS A 287 -30.14 -12.13 -5.58
N GLY A 288 -30.13 -11.60 -6.81
CA GLY A 288 -30.54 -10.23 -7.12
C GLY A 288 -29.48 -9.18 -6.75
N VAL A 289 -28.21 -9.56 -6.73
CA VAL A 289 -27.08 -8.64 -6.48
C VAL A 289 -26.35 -8.43 -7.81
N ARG A 290 -26.57 -7.30 -8.47
CA ARG A 290 -26.10 -7.04 -9.83
C ARG A 290 -25.14 -5.87 -9.89
N GLU A 291 -24.08 -5.99 -10.67
CA GLU A 291 -23.25 -4.88 -11.09
C GLU A 291 -23.96 -4.09 -12.19
N LEU A 292 -24.28 -2.83 -11.91
CA LEU A 292 -24.98 -1.98 -12.89
C LEU A 292 -24.01 -1.41 -13.94
N TRP A 293 -22.83 -1.03 -13.49
CA TRP A 293 -21.73 -0.58 -14.33
C TRP A 293 -20.39 -0.73 -13.57
N LYS A 294 -19.31 -0.82 -14.34
CA LYS A 294 -17.93 -0.86 -13.87
C LYS A 294 -17.07 0.01 -14.77
N ILE A 295 -16.16 0.76 -14.18
CA ILE A 295 -15.12 1.50 -14.88
C ILE A 295 -13.77 1.15 -14.30
N LYS A 296 -12.71 1.23 -15.10
CA LYS A 296 -11.33 1.07 -14.69
C LYS A 296 -10.60 2.38 -14.92
N GLU A 297 -9.96 2.88 -13.89
CA GLU A 297 -9.21 4.14 -13.92
C GLU A 297 -7.77 3.92 -14.37
N ASP A 298 -7.12 4.98 -14.78
CA ASP A 298 -5.72 5.03 -15.19
C ASP A 298 -4.74 5.10 -13.99
N SER A 299 -5.25 5.12 -12.76
CA SER A 299 -4.49 5.27 -11.52
C SER A 299 -5.12 4.43 -10.41
N ASN A 300 -4.33 4.11 -9.40
CA ASN A 300 -4.84 3.51 -8.17
C ASN A 300 -5.84 4.44 -7.47
N ILE A 301 -6.76 3.84 -6.71
CA ILE A 301 -7.69 4.54 -5.83
C ILE A 301 -7.45 4.05 -4.40
N ALA A 302 -7.06 4.95 -3.50
CA ALA A 302 -6.87 4.65 -2.09
C ALA A 302 -7.87 5.38 -1.19
N SER A 303 -8.90 6.00 -1.78
CA SER A 303 -9.96 6.74 -1.10
C SER A 303 -11.31 6.03 -1.23
N GLY A 304 -12.22 6.28 -0.29
CA GLY A 304 -13.65 6.03 -0.44
C GLY A 304 -14.33 7.15 -1.25
N PHE A 305 -15.66 7.23 -1.11
CA PHE A 305 -16.48 8.18 -1.86
C PHE A 305 -17.13 9.23 -0.96
N ALA A 306 -17.28 10.44 -1.52
CA ALA A 306 -18.34 11.35 -1.14
C ALA A 306 -19.51 11.19 -2.11
N ARG A 307 -20.76 11.21 -1.64
CA ARG A 307 -21.95 11.06 -2.48
C ARG A 307 -23.02 12.10 -2.14
N ARG A 308 -23.65 12.64 -3.19
CA ARG A 308 -24.80 13.53 -3.05
C ARG A 308 -25.67 13.46 -4.29
N GLY A 309 -26.93 13.08 -4.10
CA GLY A 309 -27.89 12.90 -5.20
C GLY A 309 -27.43 11.79 -6.16
N ASP A 310 -27.31 12.15 -7.43
CA ASP A 310 -26.89 11.28 -8.53
C ASP A 310 -25.38 11.34 -8.85
N ARG A 311 -24.59 11.96 -7.98
CA ARG A 311 -23.15 12.14 -8.16
C ARG A 311 -22.34 11.55 -7.04
N ALA A 312 -21.13 11.10 -7.38
CA ALA A 312 -20.11 10.71 -6.44
C ALA A 312 -18.77 11.33 -6.79
N TRP A 313 -17.94 11.50 -5.76
CA TRP A 313 -16.58 12.04 -5.85
C TRP A 313 -15.62 11.10 -5.15
N TYR A 314 -14.47 10.88 -5.75
CA TYR A 314 -13.34 10.13 -5.20
C TYR A 314 -12.04 10.71 -5.70
N ALA A 315 -10.95 10.25 -5.12
CA ALA A 315 -9.60 10.68 -5.49
C ALA A 315 -8.72 9.49 -5.87
N THR A 316 -7.69 9.77 -6.66
CA THR A 316 -6.72 8.78 -7.12
C THR A 316 -5.33 9.06 -6.56
N THR A 317 -4.48 8.06 -6.53
CA THR A 317 -3.09 8.19 -6.08
C THR A 317 -2.22 8.99 -7.04
N SER A 318 -2.65 9.21 -8.29
CA SER A 318 -2.00 10.17 -9.20
C SER A 318 -2.33 11.65 -8.90
N GLY A 319 -3.09 11.92 -7.82
CA GLY A 319 -3.43 13.29 -7.44
C GLY A 319 -4.64 13.87 -8.17
N SER A 320 -5.53 13.04 -8.73
CA SER A 320 -6.75 13.48 -9.41
C SER A 320 -7.98 13.33 -8.52
N VAL A 321 -8.82 14.36 -8.45
CA VAL A 321 -10.18 14.28 -7.89
C VAL A 321 -11.17 14.19 -9.04
N ARG A 322 -12.10 13.26 -8.98
CA ARG A 322 -13.04 12.93 -10.03
C ARG A 322 -14.48 12.98 -9.55
N CYS A 323 -15.37 13.50 -10.39
CA CYS A 323 -16.82 13.48 -10.21
C CYS A 323 -17.43 12.58 -11.26
N ILE A 324 -18.26 11.62 -10.85
CA ILE A 324 -18.95 10.69 -11.74
C ILE A 324 -20.46 10.75 -11.56
N SER A 325 -21.17 10.37 -12.60
CA SER A 325 -22.61 10.11 -12.58
C SER A 325 -22.87 8.71 -12.01
N LEU A 326 -23.76 8.59 -11.04
CA LEU A 326 -24.19 7.27 -10.52
C LEU A 326 -25.08 6.50 -11.51
N LYS A 327 -25.59 7.15 -12.56
CA LYS A 327 -26.45 6.51 -13.55
C LYS A 327 -25.70 5.47 -14.39
N ASP A 328 -24.47 5.83 -14.79
CA ASP A 328 -23.70 5.10 -15.80
C ASP A 328 -22.18 5.14 -15.59
N GLY A 329 -21.71 5.74 -14.51
CA GLY A 329 -20.28 5.83 -14.18
C GLY A 329 -19.49 6.85 -15.02
N HIS A 330 -20.14 7.59 -15.97
CA HIS A 330 -19.39 8.54 -16.77
C HIS A 330 -18.81 9.68 -15.94
N ARG A 331 -17.59 10.12 -16.29
CA ARG A 331 -16.89 11.21 -15.64
C ARG A 331 -17.47 12.57 -16.05
N ILE A 332 -18.03 13.30 -15.07
CA ILE A 332 -18.61 14.63 -15.25
C ILE A 332 -17.52 15.69 -15.31
N TRP A 333 -16.56 15.63 -14.38
CA TRP A 333 -15.39 16.49 -14.34
C TRP A 333 -14.25 15.82 -13.54
N TYR A 334 -13.03 16.32 -13.74
CA TYR A 334 -11.87 15.96 -12.92
C TYR A 334 -10.95 17.16 -12.74
N LYS A 335 -10.09 17.11 -11.74
CA LYS A 335 -9.05 18.12 -11.47
C LYS A 335 -7.83 17.45 -10.85
N ASN A 336 -6.64 17.81 -11.33
CA ASN A 336 -5.36 17.31 -10.83
C ASN A 336 -4.74 18.28 -9.84
N PHE A 337 -4.00 17.73 -8.87
CA PHE A 337 -3.29 18.40 -7.79
C PHE A 337 -1.83 17.94 -7.76
N GLY A 338 -0.98 18.64 -6.96
CA GLY A 338 0.46 18.43 -6.97
C GLY A 338 0.96 17.19 -6.21
N GLY A 339 0.10 16.50 -5.45
CA GLY A 339 0.46 15.33 -4.66
C GLY A 339 -0.54 14.19 -4.74
N ARG A 340 -0.17 13.02 -4.26
CA ARG A 340 -1.06 11.86 -4.12
C ARG A 340 -2.24 12.20 -3.19
N ILE A 341 -3.41 11.59 -3.43
CA ILE A 341 -4.59 11.82 -2.58
C ILE A 341 -5.08 10.47 -2.05
N PHE A 342 -4.94 10.31 -0.72
CA PHE A 342 -5.42 9.14 0.04
C PHE A 342 -6.71 9.46 0.81
N SER A 343 -6.96 10.74 0.98
CA SER A 343 -8.11 11.30 1.69
C SER A 343 -9.42 10.92 1.00
N THR A 344 -10.34 10.30 1.74
CA THR A 344 -11.73 10.14 1.29
C THR A 344 -12.41 11.50 1.34
N PRO A 345 -12.91 12.04 0.21
CA PRO A 345 -13.53 13.35 0.19
C PRO A 345 -14.79 13.43 1.07
N ALA A 346 -15.13 14.61 1.57
CA ALA A 346 -16.40 14.91 2.23
C ALA A 346 -17.16 15.99 1.47
N VAL A 347 -18.49 15.87 1.38
CA VAL A 347 -19.34 16.84 0.65
C VAL A 347 -20.48 17.34 1.51
N GLN A 348 -20.64 18.66 1.59
CA GLN A 348 -21.83 19.31 2.16
C GLN A 348 -22.26 20.48 1.27
N GLY A 349 -23.53 20.52 0.94
CA GLY A 349 -24.05 21.56 0.03
C GLY A 349 -23.32 21.53 -1.32
N LYS A 350 -22.65 22.62 -1.69
CA LYS A 350 -21.85 22.75 -2.91
C LYS A 350 -20.34 22.63 -2.66
N THR A 351 -19.92 22.30 -1.45
CA THR A 351 -18.51 22.25 -1.07
C THR A 351 -18.06 20.81 -0.92
N LEU A 352 -17.04 20.43 -1.67
CA LEU A 352 -16.31 19.16 -1.59
C LEU A 352 -14.95 19.44 -0.96
N VAL A 353 -14.58 18.73 0.10
CA VAL A 353 -13.32 18.94 0.83
C VAL A 353 -12.51 17.65 0.88
N PHE A 354 -11.18 17.75 0.77
CA PHE A 354 -10.24 16.63 0.91
C PHE A 354 -8.85 17.13 1.29
N GLY A 355 -8.03 16.25 1.82
CA GLY A 355 -6.60 16.48 2.05
C GLY A 355 -5.77 15.95 0.88
N CYS A 356 -4.59 16.54 0.66
CA CYS A 356 -3.65 16.13 -0.38
C CYS A 356 -2.23 16.00 0.22
N ALA A 357 -1.45 15.08 -0.32
CA ALA A 357 -0.07 14.86 0.14
C ALA A 357 0.89 16.01 -0.22
N ASP A 358 0.47 16.97 -1.06
CA ASP A 358 1.19 18.22 -1.31
C ASP A 358 1.14 19.24 -0.15
N GLY A 359 0.51 18.86 0.97
CA GLY A 359 0.41 19.70 2.16
C GLY A 359 -0.80 20.61 2.21
N PHE A 360 -1.76 20.46 1.30
CA PHE A 360 -2.95 21.30 1.28
C PHE A 360 -4.23 20.54 1.66
N ILE A 361 -5.16 21.29 2.25
CA ILE A 361 -6.57 20.93 2.38
C ILE A 361 -7.30 21.77 1.34
N TYR A 362 -7.98 21.11 0.41
CA TYR A 362 -8.69 21.77 -0.68
C TYR A 362 -10.20 21.71 -0.50
N ALA A 363 -10.87 22.80 -0.87
CA ALA A 363 -12.32 22.81 -1.08
C ALA A 363 -12.67 23.21 -2.50
N LEU A 364 -13.51 22.40 -3.15
CA LEU A 364 -13.96 22.62 -4.52
C LEU A 364 -15.47 22.85 -4.56
N ASP A 365 -15.93 23.55 -5.60
CA ASP A 365 -17.35 23.48 -5.97
C ASP A 365 -17.66 22.09 -6.51
N SER A 366 -18.49 21.33 -5.80
CA SER A 366 -18.81 19.95 -6.11
C SER A 366 -19.48 19.76 -7.48
N ARG A 367 -20.01 20.82 -8.11
CA ARG A 367 -20.70 20.76 -9.41
C ARG A 367 -19.74 20.73 -10.59
N ASN A 368 -18.62 21.45 -10.50
CA ASN A 368 -17.71 21.71 -11.63
C ASN A 368 -16.21 21.65 -11.27
N GLY A 369 -15.84 21.33 -10.02
CA GLY A 369 -14.44 21.23 -9.59
C GLY A 369 -13.70 22.57 -9.44
N ALA A 370 -14.39 23.72 -9.50
CA ALA A 370 -13.75 25.01 -9.28
C ALA A 370 -13.26 25.13 -7.84
N LEU A 371 -12.02 25.65 -7.67
CA LEU A 371 -11.45 25.90 -6.35
C LEU A 371 -12.29 26.96 -5.62
N ARG A 372 -12.65 26.68 -4.38
CA ARG A 372 -13.33 27.60 -3.46
C ARG A 372 -12.36 28.23 -2.49
N TRP A 373 -11.58 27.40 -1.83
CA TRP A 373 -10.52 27.79 -0.94
C TRP A 373 -9.50 26.66 -0.80
N GLU A 374 -8.34 26.98 -0.30
CA GLU A 374 -7.29 26.04 0.10
C GLU A 374 -6.68 26.50 1.43
N TYR A 375 -6.23 25.54 2.23
CA TYR A 375 -5.52 25.79 3.48
C TYR A 375 -4.20 25.01 3.45
N GLN A 376 -3.08 25.71 3.68
CA GLN A 376 -1.75 25.11 3.66
C GLN A 376 -1.38 24.61 5.07
N ALA A 377 -1.15 23.30 5.20
CA ALA A 377 -0.47 22.66 6.32
C ALA A 377 1.04 22.66 6.09
N SER A 378 1.84 22.39 7.12
CA SER A 378 3.30 22.37 6.97
C SER A 378 3.89 21.03 6.53
N LYS A 379 3.07 19.96 6.49
CA LYS A 379 3.35 18.61 5.94
C LYS A 379 2.12 18.04 5.24
N SER A 380 2.24 16.86 4.66
CA SER A 380 1.19 16.16 3.93
C SER A 380 -0.12 16.03 4.71
N VAL A 381 -1.26 16.06 4.01
CA VAL A 381 -2.60 15.88 4.58
C VAL A 381 -3.20 14.60 4.03
N LEU A 382 -3.00 13.49 4.74
CA LEU A 382 -3.41 12.14 4.34
C LEU A 382 -4.79 11.77 4.89
N ALA A 383 -5.19 12.41 6.01
CA ALA A 383 -6.45 12.17 6.70
C ALA A 383 -7.67 12.52 5.85
N SER A 384 -8.78 11.84 6.14
CA SER A 384 -10.07 12.13 5.53
C SER A 384 -10.84 13.15 6.39
N PRO A 385 -11.41 14.22 5.80
CA PRO A 385 -12.16 15.22 6.54
C PRO A 385 -13.53 14.70 6.98
N VAL A 386 -14.04 15.26 8.08
CA VAL A 386 -15.46 15.21 8.44
C VAL A 386 -16.01 16.62 8.45
N ILE A 387 -17.18 16.80 7.83
CA ILE A 387 -17.90 18.07 7.85
C ILE A 387 -19.05 17.95 8.89
N TRP A 388 -19.00 18.78 9.91
CA TRP A 388 -20.02 18.81 10.97
C TRP A 388 -20.31 20.25 11.40
N ASN A 389 -21.58 20.63 11.51
CA ASN A 389 -22.02 21.98 11.91
C ASN A 389 -21.31 23.15 11.19
N GLY A 390 -21.04 22.99 9.89
CA GLY A 390 -20.40 24.02 9.08
C GLY A 390 -18.88 24.13 9.25
N LEU A 391 -18.26 23.21 10.00
CA LEU A 391 -16.81 23.11 10.16
C LEU A 391 -16.26 21.86 9.48
N VAL A 392 -15.01 21.92 9.07
CA VAL A 392 -14.21 20.83 8.51
C VAL A 392 -13.21 20.39 9.56
N TYR A 393 -13.29 19.15 10.02
CA TYR A 393 -12.39 18.55 11.00
C TYR A 393 -11.41 17.62 10.29
N ILE A 394 -10.10 17.88 10.42
CA ILE A 394 -9.07 17.14 9.71
C ILE A 394 -7.72 17.21 10.42
N GLY A 395 -7.01 16.08 10.47
CA GLY A 395 -5.63 16.01 10.91
C GLY A 395 -4.66 16.02 9.74
N SER A 396 -3.36 16.12 10.04
CA SER A 396 -2.29 16.10 9.04
C SER A 396 -1.01 15.48 9.59
N SER A 397 0.01 15.39 8.76
CA SER A 397 1.32 14.84 9.14
C SER A 397 2.20 15.84 9.89
N ASP A 398 1.76 17.09 10.03
CA ASP A 398 2.51 18.15 10.71
C ASP A 398 2.31 18.20 12.24
N GLY A 399 1.74 17.14 12.82
CA GLY A 399 1.49 17.07 14.26
C GLY A 399 0.36 17.98 14.74
N ARG A 400 -0.62 18.24 13.87
CA ARG A 400 -1.75 19.14 14.17
C ARG A 400 -3.09 18.54 13.76
N PHE A 401 -4.12 18.87 14.52
CA PHE A 401 -5.51 18.61 14.18
C PHE A 401 -6.28 19.93 14.14
N ARG A 402 -7.14 20.14 13.14
CA ARG A 402 -7.77 21.45 12.86
C ARG A 402 -9.26 21.36 12.63
N ALA A 403 -9.95 22.46 13.00
CA ALA A 403 -11.28 22.79 12.51
C ALA A 403 -11.19 24.05 11.65
N LEU A 404 -11.66 23.93 10.40
CA LEU A 404 -11.71 25.06 9.44
C LEU A 404 -13.16 25.41 9.14
N ASP A 405 -13.46 26.69 8.90
CA ASP A 405 -14.78 27.11 8.42
C ASP A 405 -15.02 26.54 7.00
N LEU A 406 -16.15 25.86 6.81
CA LEU A 406 -16.49 25.22 5.53
C LEU A 406 -16.67 26.24 4.39
N LYS A 407 -17.03 27.48 4.70
CA LYS A 407 -17.38 28.50 3.71
C LYS A 407 -16.12 29.07 3.03
N ASP A 408 -15.08 29.35 3.81
CA ASP A 408 -13.91 30.10 3.34
C ASP A 408 -12.55 29.47 3.73
N GLY A 409 -12.53 28.38 4.49
CA GLY A 409 -11.31 27.69 4.90
C GLY A 409 -10.53 28.36 6.03
N SER A 410 -11.09 29.40 6.65
CA SER A 410 -10.43 30.05 7.79
C SER A 410 -10.29 29.11 8.98
N LEU A 411 -9.15 29.20 9.68
CA LEU A 411 -8.88 28.42 10.89
C LEU A 411 -9.77 28.86 12.03
N VAL A 412 -10.59 27.95 12.56
CA VAL A 412 -11.44 28.20 13.73
C VAL A 412 -10.69 27.83 15.01
N TRP A 413 -10.10 26.63 15.05
CA TRP A 413 -9.21 26.20 16.12
C TRP A 413 -8.21 25.16 15.62
N GLU A 414 -7.12 25.02 16.34
CA GLU A 414 -6.06 24.05 16.09
C GLU A 414 -5.58 23.46 17.43
N TYR A 415 -5.40 22.14 17.45
CA TYR A 415 -4.75 21.44 18.55
C TYR A 415 -3.36 20.96 18.14
N ALA A 416 -2.35 21.30 18.97
CA ALA A 416 -0.96 20.87 18.83
C ALA A 416 -0.28 20.79 20.20
N PRO A 417 0.76 19.94 20.40
CA PRO A 417 1.24 18.96 19.44
C PRO A 417 0.41 17.67 19.45
N VAL A 418 0.15 17.13 18.27
CA VAL A 418 -0.32 15.75 18.09
C VAL A 418 0.91 14.87 17.86
N GLU A 419 1.12 13.86 18.70
CA GLU A 419 2.22 12.93 18.50
C GLU A 419 1.89 11.94 17.37
N GLY A 420 2.85 11.72 16.47
CA GLY A 420 2.65 10.98 15.23
C GLY A 420 1.79 11.74 14.23
N PHE A 421 1.48 11.12 13.10
CA PHE A 421 0.62 11.74 12.10
C PHE A 421 -0.79 11.13 12.07
N VAL A 422 -1.75 11.87 11.53
CA VAL A 422 -3.15 11.48 11.42
C VAL A 422 -3.44 11.01 10.00
N GLU A 423 -3.92 9.77 9.86
CA GLU A 423 -4.35 9.18 8.58
C GLU A 423 -5.86 8.92 8.53
N CYS A 424 -6.47 8.61 9.67
CA CYS A 424 -7.86 8.19 9.72
C CYS A 424 -8.86 9.31 9.38
N ARG A 425 -10.10 8.90 9.17
CA ARG A 425 -11.26 9.76 9.26
C ARG A 425 -11.68 9.86 10.73
N PRO A 426 -11.78 11.04 11.34
CA PRO A 426 -12.18 11.18 12.74
C PRO A 426 -13.65 10.84 12.94
N TYR A 427 -14.02 10.44 14.16
CA TYR A 427 -15.40 10.55 14.64
C TYR A 427 -15.64 11.99 15.11
N VAL A 428 -16.79 12.57 14.78
CA VAL A 428 -17.17 13.94 15.20
C VAL A 428 -18.64 13.98 15.58
N ASP A 429 -18.96 14.60 16.73
CA ASP A 429 -20.28 15.01 17.13
C ASP A 429 -20.25 16.41 17.79
N ASP A 430 -21.38 16.88 18.39
CA ASP A 430 -21.50 18.21 18.99
C ASP A 430 -20.59 18.44 20.20
N SER A 431 -20.02 17.40 20.76
CA SER A 431 -19.24 17.45 21.99
C SER A 431 -17.79 17.01 21.82
N GLN A 432 -17.48 16.27 20.74
CA GLN A 432 -16.26 15.49 20.71
C GLN A 432 -15.74 15.23 19.28
N VAL A 433 -14.42 15.27 19.15
CA VAL A 433 -13.68 14.77 17.99
C VAL A 433 -12.75 13.67 18.46
N VAL A 434 -12.83 12.47 17.87
CA VAL A 434 -11.98 11.33 18.24
C VAL A 434 -11.19 10.86 17.02
N PHE A 435 -9.87 10.74 17.15
CA PHE A 435 -8.99 10.30 16.06
C PHE A 435 -7.75 9.55 16.57
N GLY A 436 -7.31 8.58 15.81
CA GLY A 436 -6.08 7.82 16.05
C GLY A 436 -4.87 8.41 15.34
N THR A 437 -3.67 8.11 15.86
CA THR A 437 -2.41 8.57 15.29
C THR A 437 -1.37 7.45 15.23
N TRP A 438 -0.37 7.61 14.36
CA TRP A 438 0.79 6.72 14.26
C TRP A 438 1.80 6.95 15.41
N SER A 439 1.29 6.97 16.64
CA SER A 439 2.06 7.03 17.89
C SER A 439 1.43 6.21 19.00
N ASN A 440 0.62 5.20 18.67
CA ASN A 440 -0.15 4.36 19.61
C ASN A 440 -1.17 5.15 20.44
N ARG A 441 -1.63 6.30 19.95
CA ARG A 441 -2.57 7.15 20.69
C ARG A 441 -3.89 7.35 19.96
N LEU A 442 -4.93 7.46 20.78
CA LEU A 442 -6.25 7.94 20.39
C LEU A 442 -6.52 9.22 21.17
N TYR A 443 -6.84 10.30 20.47
CA TYR A 443 -7.14 11.60 21.05
C TYR A 443 -8.64 11.85 21.05
N SER A 444 -9.11 12.54 22.08
CA SER A 444 -10.42 13.16 22.12
C SER A 444 -10.29 14.64 22.42
N LEU A 445 -10.86 15.46 21.55
CA LEU A 445 -10.89 16.92 21.69
C LEU A 445 -12.36 17.38 21.78
N ASP A 446 -12.60 18.52 22.43
CA ASP A 446 -13.89 19.20 22.33
C ASP A 446 -14.08 19.72 20.89
N SER A 447 -15.21 19.40 20.26
CA SER A 447 -15.45 19.77 18.86
C SER A 447 -15.65 21.26 18.64
N ARG A 448 -15.93 22.04 19.69
CA ARG A 448 -16.25 23.47 19.62
C ARG A 448 -15.00 24.36 19.64
N ASP A 449 -13.98 23.99 20.43
CA ASP A 449 -12.79 24.81 20.68
C ASP A 449 -11.45 24.08 20.57
N GLY A 450 -11.47 22.75 20.30
CA GLY A 450 -10.27 21.96 20.16
C GLY A 450 -9.54 21.63 21.46
N SER A 451 -10.11 21.95 22.63
CA SER A 451 -9.50 21.63 23.91
C SER A 451 -9.41 20.11 24.13
N LEU A 452 -8.28 19.65 24.68
CA LEU A 452 -8.04 18.25 24.96
C LEU A 452 -8.98 17.75 26.05
N GLN A 453 -9.74 16.70 25.77
CA GLN A 453 -10.57 16.00 26.74
C GLN A 453 -9.80 14.83 27.38
N TRP A 454 -9.24 13.95 26.55
CA TRP A 454 -8.42 12.83 27.02
C TRP A 454 -7.54 12.27 25.89
N ILE A 455 -6.52 11.50 26.29
CA ILE A 455 -5.66 10.70 25.41
C ILE A 455 -5.65 9.27 25.95
N TRP A 456 -6.03 8.31 25.12
CA TRP A 456 -5.80 6.89 25.39
C TRP A 456 -4.53 6.43 24.67
N LYS A 457 -3.78 5.51 25.28
CA LYS A 457 -2.56 4.94 24.72
C LYS A 457 -2.64 3.42 24.71
N CYS A 458 -2.36 2.80 23.54
CA CYS A 458 -2.20 1.36 23.46
C CYS A 458 -1.00 0.90 24.32
N GLU A 459 -1.18 -0.19 25.08
CA GLU A 459 -0.13 -0.72 25.96
C GLU A 459 1.07 -1.30 25.19
N LYS A 460 0.87 -1.72 23.92
CA LYS A 460 1.93 -2.25 23.07
C LYS A 460 2.88 -1.14 22.66
N PRO A 461 4.21 -1.31 22.84
CA PRO A 461 5.17 -0.22 22.65
C PRO A 461 5.45 0.12 21.17
N SER A 462 5.25 -0.82 20.25
CA SER A 462 5.54 -0.60 18.82
C SER A 462 4.50 0.29 18.17
N ARG A 463 4.95 1.26 17.36
CA ARG A 463 4.10 2.12 16.51
C ARG A 463 3.23 1.30 15.54
N MET A 464 3.62 0.07 15.20
CA MET A 464 2.81 -0.84 14.37
C MET A 464 1.44 -1.18 15.00
N TYR A 465 1.25 -0.97 16.31
CA TYR A 465 -0.02 -1.16 17.00
C TYR A 465 -0.82 0.13 17.16
N SER A 466 -0.60 1.10 16.28
CA SER A 466 -1.31 2.38 16.30
C SER A 466 -2.74 2.27 15.76
N PRO A 467 -3.72 2.98 16.35
CA PRO A 467 -5.09 3.06 15.84
C PRO A 467 -5.24 4.03 14.65
N ALA A 468 -4.16 4.32 13.94
CA ALA A 468 -4.06 5.45 13.00
C ALA A 468 -4.86 5.26 11.70
N ALA A 469 -5.01 4.04 11.21
CA ALA A 469 -5.76 3.75 9.98
C ALA A 469 -7.26 3.47 10.24
N VAL A 470 -7.66 3.34 11.50
CA VAL A 470 -9.02 2.93 11.89
C VAL A 470 -9.93 4.13 12.01
N TRP A 471 -11.14 4.00 11.49
CA TRP A 471 -12.20 4.98 11.71
C TRP A 471 -12.94 4.65 13.02
N PRO A 472 -12.75 5.42 14.10
CA PRO A 472 -13.40 5.17 15.36
C PRO A 472 -14.92 5.35 15.25
N VAL A 473 -15.67 4.56 16.00
CA VAL A 473 -17.12 4.70 16.09
C VAL A 473 -17.55 4.95 17.54
N LYS A 474 -18.62 5.72 17.73
CA LYS A 474 -19.18 6.03 19.05
C LYS A 474 -20.62 5.57 19.13
N SER A 475 -20.97 4.92 20.21
CA SER A 475 -22.34 4.56 20.56
C SER A 475 -22.51 4.38 22.06
N ASP A 476 -23.66 4.72 22.58
CA ASP A 476 -24.07 4.54 23.98
C ASP A 476 -23.00 5.00 24.98
N GLY A 477 -22.44 6.22 24.75
CA GLY A 477 -21.41 6.79 25.61
C GLY A 477 -20.04 6.09 25.53
N LYS A 478 -19.82 5.23 24.53
CA LYS A 478 -18.60 4.44 24.38
C LYS A 478 -17.95 4.68 23.02
N ILE A 479 -16.61 4.69 22.99
CA ILE A 479 -15.80 4.67 21.77
C ILE A 479 -15.34 3.26 21.50
N PHE A 480 -15.52 2.78 20.27
CA PHE A 480 -15.02 1.48 19.81
C PHE A 480 -13.91 1.72 18.82
N ILE A 481 -12.74 1.13 19.09
CA ILE A 481 -11.55 1.26 18.26
C ILE A 481 -10.83 -0.08 18.13
N ALA A 482 -10.57 -0.51 16.91
CA ALA A 482 -9.73 -1.68 16.65
C ALA A 482 -8.27 -1.27 16.54
N VAL A 483 -7.37 -2.14 16.97
CA VAL A 483 -5.93 -1.90 16.94
C VAL A 483 -5.25 -3.13 16.34
N PRO A 484 -4.14 -2.97 15.59
CA PRO A 484 -3.42 -4.09 14.98
C PRO A 484 -2.91 -5.17 15.96
N ASP A 485 -2.96 -4.93 17.28
CA ASP A 485 -2.70 -5.95 18.31
C ASP A 485 -3.80 -7.04 18.39
N ARG A 486 -4.78 -6.97 17.47
CA ARG A 486 -5.93 -7.88 17.27
C ARG A 486 -7.06 -7.69 18.28
N CYS A 487 -7.12 -6.54 18.93
CA CYS A 487 -8.16 -6.23 19.92
C CYS A 487 -9.14 -5.19 19.38
N LEU A 488 -10.42 -5.35 19.76
CA LEU A 488 -11.39 -4.27 19.75
C LEU A 488 -11.46 -3.71 21.18
N TYR A 489 -11.09 -2.47 21.35
CA TYR A 489 -11.16 -1.74 22.61
C TYR A 489 -12.47 -0.97 22.70
N VAL A 490 -13.06 -0.97 23.88
CA VAL A 490 -14.24 -0.18 24.23
C VAL A 490 -13.84 0.79 25.34
N LEU A 491 -13.89 2.08 25.04
CA LEU A 491 -13.48 3.14 25.96
C LEU A 491 -14.69 3.97 26.38
N ASP A 492 -14.68 4.46 27.61
CA ASP A 492 -15.64 5.48 28.02
C ASP A 492 -15.41 6.76 27.22
N SER A 493 -16.46 7.28 26.58
CA SER A 493 -16.31 8.45 25.72
C SER A 493 -16.00 9.74 26.48
N SER A 494 -16.24 9.79 27.80
CA SER A 494 -16.05 10.98 28.63
C SER A 494 -14.63 11.15 29.16
N ASP A 495 -13.92 10.02 29.44
CA ASP A 495 -12.59 10.08 30.06
C ASP A 495 -11.55 9.16 29.40
N GLY A 496 -11.92 8.40 28.36
CA GLY A 496 -11.04 7.51 27.61
C GLY A 496 -10.61 6.24 28.35
N LYS A 497 -11.21 5.95 29.53
CA LYS A 497 -10.88 4.72 30.26
C LYS A 497 -11.40 3.48 29.54
N GLU A 498 -10.60 2.43 29.53
CA GLU A 498 -10.99 1.14 28.99
C GLU A 498 -12.10 0.51 29.84
N ILE A 499 -13.26 0.27 29.20
CA ILE A 499 -14.39 -0.45 29.81
C ILE A 499 -14.25 -1.95 29.57
N LYS A 500 -13.87 -2.34 28.33
CA LYS A 500 -13.78 -3.73 27.89
C LYS A 500 -12.84 -3.88 26.71
N ARG A 501 -12.26 -5.05 26.57
CA ARG A 501 -11.41 -5.45 25.44
C ARG A 501 -11.90 -6.79 24.90
N PHE A 502 -12.07 -6.89 23.59
CA PHE A 502 -12.35 -8.14 22.90
C PHE A 502 -11.08 -8.59 22.18
N GLU A 503 -10.41 -9.58 22.74
CA GLU A 503 -9.17 -10.11 22.19
C GLU A 503 -9.41 -10.96 20.93
N LYS A 504 -8.46 -10.95 19.99
CA LYS A 504 -8.47 -11.72 18.73
C LYS A 504 -9.73 -11.51 17.88
N SER A 505 -10.43 -10.40 18.08
CA SER A 505 -11.73 -10.11 17.46
C SER A 505 -11.65 -9.10 16.33
N ALA A 506 -10.64 -8.24 16.34
CA ALA A 506 -10.47 -7.19 15.35
C ALA A 506 -9.00 -7.05 14.94
N ARG A 507 -8.75 -6.36 13.83
CA ARG A 507 -7.43 -5.83 13.53
C ARG A 507 -7.48 -4.32 13.29
N GLU A 508 -8.21 -3.87 12.27
CA GLU A 508 -8.30 -2.44 11.91
C GLU A 508 -9.68 -2.09 11.33
N SER A 509 -10.52 -3.08 11.08
CA SER A 509 -11.81 -2.91 10.43
C SER A 509 -12.94 -2.89 11.45
N VAL A 510 -13.63 -1.76 11.58
CA VAL A 510 -14.78 -1.53 12.45
C VAL A 510 -15.91 -0.90 11.65
N GLY A 511 -17.14 -1.19 12.02
CA GLY A 511 -18.34 -0.55 11.50
C GLY A 511 -19.43 -0.49 12.55
N ILE A 512 -20.52 0.22 12.26
CA ILE A 512 -21.65 0.38 13.16
C ILE A 512 -22.95 0.28 12.37
N SER A 513 -23.98 -0.31 12.99
CA SER A 513 -25.32 -0.35 12.41
C SER A 513 -25.92 1.06 12.25
N PRO A 514 -26.85 1.29 11.30
CA PRO A 514 -27.46 2.60 11.09
C PRO A 514 -28.20 3.16 12.31
N ASP A 515 -28.70 2.29 13.18
CA ASP A 515 -29.36 2.68 14.44
C ASP A 515 -28.39 2.86 15.61
N GLY A 516 -27.09 2.64 15.38
CA GLY A 516 -26.04 2.78 16.39
C GLY A 516 -25.98 1.66 17.43
N ARG A 517 -26.84 0.63 17.36
CA ARG A 517 -26.94 -0.37 18.43
C ARG A 517 -25.92 -1.49 18.35
N THR A 518 -25.42 -1.79 17.17
CA THR A 518 -24.50 -2.90 16.96
C THR A 518 -23.22 -2.42 16.32
N VAL A 519 -22.10 -2.74 16.93
CA VAL A 519 -20.75 -2.51 16.38
C VAL A 519 -20.25 -3.82 15.78
N TYR A 520 -19.68 -3.74 14.60
CA TYR A 520 -19.11 -4.87 13.89
C TYR A 520 -17.61 -4.73 13.81
N CYS A 521 -16.88 -5.85 13.98
CA CYS A 521 -15.44 -5.87 13.77
C CYS A 521 -14.99 -7.16 13.08
N LYS A 522 -13.94 -7.04 12.26
CA LYS A 522 -13.39 -8.14 11.49
C LYS A 522 -11.99 -8.48 12.00
N SER A 523 -11.74 -9.76 12.29
CA SER A 523 -10.40 -10.28 12.56
C SER A 523 -9.65 -10.56 11.25
N MET A 524 -8.32 -10.64 11.32
CA MET A 524 -7.51 -11.07 10.18
C MET A 524 -7.61 -12.58 9.89
N TRP A 525 -8.21 -13.37 10.81
CA TRP A 525 -8.31 -14.82 10.77
C TRP A 525 -9.76 -15.31 10.72
N HIS A 526 -10.48 -14.94 9.67
CA HIS A 526 -11.77 -15.52 9.30
C HIS A 526 -13.00 -15.15 10.15
N THR A 527 -12.96 -14.22 11.09
CA THR A 527 -14.16 -13.95 11.89
C THR A 527 -14.72 -12.55 11.71
N LEU A 528 -16.05 -12.45 11.61
CA LEU A 528 -16.83 -11.24 11.76
C LEU A 528 -17.63 -11.35 13.06
N THR A 529 -17.55 -10.32 13.90
CA THR A 529 -18.17 -10.28 15.22
C THR A 529 -19.11 -9.09 15.32
N ALA A 530 -20.34 -9.33 15.84
CA ALA A 530 -21.26 -8.28 16.24
C ALA A 530 -21.20 -8.09 17.76
N VAL A 531 -21.16 -6.84 18.19
CA VAL A 531 -21.14 -6.45 19.60
C VAL A 531 -22.31 -5.50 19.85
N ASP A 532 -23.20 -5.80 20.79
CA ASP A 532 -24.22 -4.87 21.25
C ASP A 532 -23.56 -3.71 21.98
N ALA A 533 -23.79 -2.48 21.52
CA ALA A 533 -23.09 -1.30 22.02
C ALA A 533 -23.45 -0.95 23.48
N ALA A 534 -24.66 -1.29 23.94
CA ALA A 534 -25.11 -0.99 25.29
C ALA A 534 -24.62 -2.03 26.28
N SER A 535 -24.95 -3.32 26.06
CA SER A 535 -24.62 -4.42 26.96
C SER A 535 -23.20 -4.96 26.83
N LEU A 536 -22.54 -4.72 25.72
CA LEU A 536 -21.25 -5.30 25.35
C LEU A 536 -21.28 -6.84 25.28
N GLU A 537 -22.45 -7.40 25.00
CA GLU A 537 -22.61 -8.81 24.65
C GLU A 537 -22.29 -9.03 23.16
N VAL A 538 -21.99 -10.29 22.80
CA VAL A 538 -21.73 -10.72 21.44
C VAL A 538 -22.94 -11.53 20.95
N PRO A 539 -23.92 -10.90 20.26
CA PRO A 539 -25.10 -11.60 19.75
C PRO A 539 -24.74 -12.74 18.80
N TRP A 540 -23.71 -12.50 17.95
CA TRP A 540 -23.18 -13.52 17.07
C TRP A 540 -21.71 -13.25 16.70
N LYS A 541 -21.01 -14.34 16.38
CA LYS A 541 -19.66 -14.35 15.82
C LYS A 541 -19.61 -15.47 14.79
N VAL A 542 -19.20 -15.16 13.56
CA VAL A 542 -19.26 -16.09 12.42
C VAL A 542 -17.95 -16.12 11.67
N GLU A 543 -17.72 -17.24 10.95
CA GLU A 543 -16.63 -17.33 9.99
C GLU A 543 -16.99 -16.60 8.71
N THR A 544 -16.07 -15.80 8.18
CA THR A 544 -16.29 -15.00 6.97
C THR A 544 -16.21 -15.84 5.68
N GLY A 545 -15.46 -16.93 5.70
CA GLY A 545 -15.17 -17.76 4.53
C GLY A 545 -14.25 -17.09 3.50
N THR A 546 -13.52 -16.02 3.89
CA THR A 546 -12.64 -15.26 2.98
C THR A 546 -11.15 -15.59 3.15
N GLY A 547 -10.80 -16.44 4.11
CA GLY A 547 -9.41 -16.71 4.41
C GLY A 547 -8.72 -15.58 5.16
N TYR A 548 -7.39 -15.58 5.16
CA TYR A 548 -6.57 -14.51 5.73
C TYR A 548 -6.85 -13.20 5.01
N ASP A 549 -7.18 -12.16 5.76
CA ASP A 549 -7.59 -10.86 5.25
C ASP A 549 -7.10 -9.76 6.19
N ILE A 550 -6.29 -8.85 5.67
CA ILE A 550 -5.67 -7.75 6.43
C ILE A 550 -6.25 -6.38 6.06
N SER A 551 -7.39 -6.35 5.34
CA SER A 551 -8.01 -5.07 4.97
C SER A 551 -8.32 -4.21 6.20
N PRO A 552 -7.82 -2.95 6.25
CA PRO A 552 -8.18 -2.00 7.31
C PRO A 552 -9.51 -1.29 7.04
N THR A 553 -10.13 -1.58 5.90
CA THR A 553 -11.33 -0.86 5.45
C THR A 553 -12.50 -1.08 6.39
N SER A 554 -13.20 0.01 6.72
CA SER A 554 -14.36 -0.01 7.59
C SER A 554 -15.51 -0.87 7.04
N ILE A 555 -16.23 -1.54 7.94
CA ILE A 555 -17.44 -2.30 7.62
C ILE A 555 -18.59 -1.31 7.41
N SER A 556 -19.32 -1.46 6.31
CA SER A 556 -20.51 -0.67 6.00
C SER A 556 -21.78 -1.45 6.31
N CYS A 557 -22.89 -0.74 6.55
CA CYS A 557 -24.21 -1.35 6.78
C CYS A 557 -25.25 -0.72 5.87
N VAL A 558 -26.18 -1.54 5.35
CA VAL A 558 -27.31 -1.06 4.54
C VAL A 558 -28.53 -1.95 4.77
N GLY A 559 -29.64 -1.36 5.21
CA GLY A 559 -30.82 -2.12 5.66
C GLY A 559 -30.45 -3.10 6.77
N ASN A 560 -30.82 -4.36 6.60
CA ASN A 560 -30.46 -5.44 7.52
C ASN A 560 -29.18 -6.19 7.12
N LYS A 561 -28.28 -5.56 6.37
CA LYS A 561 -27.07 -6.20 5.87
C LYS A 561 -25.81 -5.53 6.38
N VAL A 562 -24.88 -6.37 6.81
CA VAL A 562 -23.49 -5.99 7.11
C VAL A 562 -22.66 -6.26 5.86
N ILE A 563 -21.98 -5.24 5.34
CA ILE A 563 -21.21 -5.28 4.11
C ILE A 563 -19.72 -5.24 4.47
N MET A 564 -19.04 -6.32 4.28
CA MET A 564 -17.64 -6.51 4.64
C MET A 564 -16.76 -6.44 3.39
N PRO A 565 -15.87 -5.45 3.29
CA PRO A 565 -14.83 -5.40 2.25
C PRO A 565 -13.68 -6.34 2.59
N THR A 566 -12.97 -6.81 1.55
CA THR A 566 -11.77 -7.64 1.69
C THR A 566 -10.55 -7.05 1.00
N ASP A 567 -9.37 -7.53 1.37
CA ASP A 567 -8.10 -7.15 0.74
C ASP A 567 -7.89 -7.80 -0.64
N LYS A 568 -8.73 -8.77 -1.00
CA LYS A 568 -8.69 -9.52 -2.27
C LYS A 568 -9.88 -9.20 -3.18
N GLY A 569 -10.48 -8.02 -3.02
CA GLY A 569 -11.49 -7.49 -3.93
C GLY A 569 -12.88 -8.11 -3.84
N ASN A 570 -13.20 -8.82 -2.75
CA ASN A 570 -14.54 -9.34 -2.52
C ASN A 570 -15.34 -8.42 -1.59
N VAL A 571 -16.58 -8.15 -1.95
CA VAL A 571 -17.62 -7.61 -1.06
C VAL A 571 -18.44 -8.78 -0.56
N VAL A 572 -18.51 -8.95 0.75
CA VAL A 572 -19.28 -10.05 1.38
C VAL A 572 -20.38 -9.46 2.24
N ALA A 573 -21.61 -9.95 2.06
CA ALA A 573 -22.76 -9.52 2.85
C ALA A 573 -23.19 -10.58 3.85
N PHE A 574 -23.54 -10.11 5.04
CA PHE A 574 -24.08 -10.93 6.11
C PHE A 574 -25.40 -10.34 6.59
N ASP A 575 -26.30 -11.19 7.07
CA ASP A 575 -27.52 -10.75 7.74
C ASP A 575 -27.17 -10.14 9.10
N ALA A 576 -27.62 -8.93 9.35
CA ALA A 576 -27.25 -8.17 10.54
C ALA A 576 -27.76 -8.81 11.84
N SER A 577 -28.87 -9.56 11.78
CA SER A 577 -29.51 -10.17 12.97
C SER A 577 -28.89 -11.51 13.35
N SER A 578 -28.49 -12.30 12.37
CA SER A 578 -28.01 -13.68 12.57
C SER A 578 -26.53 -13.91 12.28
N GLY A 579 -25.88 -12.99 11.55
CA GLY A 579 -24.53 -13.18 11.04
C GLY A 579 -24.45 -14.17 9.87
N SER A 580 -25.56 -14.69 9.37
CA SER A 580 -25.56 -15.64 8.25
C SER A 580 -25.04 -14.97 6.98
N ARG A 581 -24.08 -15.62 6.27
CA ARG A 581 -23.56 -15.13 4.99
C ARG A 581 -24.68 -15.15 3.94
N LEU A 582 -24.95 -14.02 3.33
CA LEU A 582 -25.99 -13.86 2.32
C LEU A 582 -25.44 -14.11 0.90
N TRP A 583 -24.35 -13.43 0.55
CA TRP A 583 -23.70 -13.50 -0.75
C TRP A 583 -22.27 -12.95 -0.67
N ALA A 584 -21.48 -13.21 -1.70
CA ALA A 584 -20.22 -12.53 -1.96
C ALA A 584 -20.18 -12.10 -3.41
N ARG A 585 -19.53 -10.97 -3.70
CA ARG A 585 -19.28 -10.49 -5.05
C ARG A 585 -17.85 -10.02 -5.21
N LYS A 586 -17.18 -10.50 -6.23
CA LYS A 586 -15.83 -10.11 -6.60
C LYS A 586 -15.85 -8.92 -7.55
N VAL A 587 -15.13 -7.86 -7.19
CA VAL A 587 -15.03 -6.62 -7.97
C VAL A 587 -13.71 -6.58 -8.73
N SER A 588 -12.60 -6.89 -8.06
CA SER A 588 -11.26 -7.01 -8.64
C SER A 588 -10.38 -7.96 -7.80
N ASN A 589 -9.07 -8.00 -8.04
CA ASN A 589 -8.13 -8.75 -7.21
C ASN A 589 -7.45 -7.88 -6.13
N ALA A 590 -7.81 -6.60 -6.01
CA ALA A 590 -7.18 -5.66 -5.11
C ALA A 590 -8.08 -5.27 -3.93
N LEU A 591 -7.47 -4.69 -2.90
CA LEU A 591 -8.15 -4.21 -1.70
C LEU A 591 -9.32 -3.28 -2.03
N ILE A 592 -10.47 -3.52 -1.40
CA ILE A 592 -11.64 -2.66 -1.48
C ILE A 592 -11.49 -1.50 -0.50
N ASN A 593 -11.68 -0.28 -1.01
CA ASN A 593 -11.73 0.95 -0.24
C ASN A 593 -13.05 1.11 0.51
N PRO A 594 -13.21 2.13 1.39
CA PRO A 594 -14.46 2.38 2.08
C PRO A 594 -15.66 2.46 1.12
N ILE A 595 -16.65 1.61 1.39
CA ILE A 595 -17.84 1.45 0.56
C ILE A 595 -18.88 2.51 0.93
N GLU A 596 -19.38 3.25 -0.07
CA GLU A 596 -20.55 4.11 0.10
C GLU A 596 -21.82 3.28 -0.13
N ALA A 597 -22.65 3.11 0.90
CA ALA A 597 -23.84 2.27 0.87
C ALA A 597 -25.09 3.09 1.20
N TRP A 598 -26.18 2.91 0.43
CA TRP A 598 -27.45 3.61 0.68
C TRP A 598 -28.66 2.82 0.19
N GLU A 599 -29.85 3.19 0.68
CA GLU A 599 -31.13 2.62 0.26
C GLU A 599 -31.97 3.61 -0.55
N THR A 600 -32.78 3.06 -1.46
CA THR A 600 -33.81 3.75 -2.20
C THR A 600 -35.06 2.87 -2.32
N SER A 601 -36.12 3.40 -2.94
CA SER A 601 -37.30 2.57 -3.29
C SER A 601 -36.99 1.41 -4.25
N LYS A 602 -35.84 1.47 -4.98
CA LYS A 602 -35.40 0.44 -5.92
C LYS A 602 -34.51 -0.64 -5.32
N GLY A 603 -34.18 -0.55 -4.04
CA GLY A 603 -33.26 -1.46 -3.32
C GLY A 603 -32.08 -0.74 -2.71
N SER A 604 -31.10 -1.52 -2.26
CA SER A 604 -29.86 -1.01 -1.71
C SER A 604 -28.78 -0.90 -2.80
N PHE A 605 -27.88 0.05 -2.64
CA PHE A 605 -26.79 0.29 -3.57
C PHE A 605 -25.47 0.34 -2.82
N LEU A 606 -24.42 -0.19 -3.45
CA LEU A 606 -23.05 -0.13 -2.98
C LEU A 606 -22.20 0.49 -4.08
N LEU A 607 -21.56 1.61 -3.81
CA LEU A 607 -20.53 2.17 -4.65
C LEU A 607 -19.17 1.73 -4.09
N VAL A 608 -18.43 1.00 -4.89
CA VAL A 608 -17.21 0.29 -4.49
C VAL A 608 -16.05 0.77 -5.35
N SER A 609 -14.92 1.07 -4.74
CA SER A 609 -13.64 1.23 -5.43
C SER A 609 -12.60 0.27 -4.89
N THR A 610 -11.60 -0.03 -5.71
CA THR A 610 -10.50 -0.92 -5.36
C THR A 610 -9.16 -0.25 -5.62
N MET A 611 -8.11 -0.70 -4.93
CA MET A 611 -6.78 -0.10 -5.06
C MET A 611 -6.21 -0.16 -6.48
N ASP A 612 -6.58 -1.15 -7.29
CA ASP A 612 -6.17 -1.26 -8.70
C ASP A 612 -6.99 -0.38 -9.67
N GLY A 613 -7.75 0.59 -9.14
CA GLY A 613 -8.43 1.60 -9.94
C GLY A 613 -9.79 1.18 -10.51
N VAL A 614 -10.42 0.11 -10.01
CA VAL A 614 -11.78 -0.27 -10.42
C VAL A 614 -12.81 0.50 -9.58
N VAL A 615 -13.83 1.03 -10.24
CA VAL A 615 -15.04 1.60 -9.61
C VAL A 615 -16.26 0.86 -10.14
N SER A 616 -17.12 0.40 -9.24
CA SER A 616 -18.32 -0.39 -9.56
C SER A 616 -19.51 0.08 -8.75
N LEU A 617 -20.68 0.17 -9.40
CA LEU A 617 -21.96 0.34 -8.74
C LEU A 617 -22.71 -0.99 -8.71
N ILE A 618 -23.00 -1.48 -7.52
CA ILE A 618 -23.72 -2.73 -7.27
C ILE A 618 -25.10 -2.41 -6.72
N GLN A 619 -26.14 -2.99 -7.29
CA GLN A 619 -27.50 -2.94 -6.79
C GLN A 619 -27.84 -4.26 -6.10
N ILE A 620 -28.50 -4.17 -4.96
CA ILE A 620 -29.15 -5.28 -4.25
C ILE A 620 -30.64 -5.07 -4.38
N GLU A 621 -31.31 -5.92 -5.14
CA GLU A 621 -32.75 -5.82 -5.39
C GLU A 621 -33.55 -5.95 -4.08
N LYS A 622 -34.63 -5.22 -3.97
CA LYS A 622 -35.58 -5.35 -2.86
C LYS A 622 -36.41 -6.61 -3.11
N LYS A 623 -36.29 -7.60 -2.22
CA LYS A 623 -37.16 -8.79 -2.25
C LYS A 623 -38.55 -8.47 -1.76
#